data_c90878f4990b87a13f2ec090afbdcc89
#
_entry.id   c90878f4990b87a13f2ec090afbdcc89
#
_cell.length_a   1.000
_cell.length_b   1.000
_cell.length_c   1.000
_cell.angle_alpha   90.00
_cell.angle_beta   90.00
_cell.angle_gamma   90.00
#
_symmetry.space_group_name_H-M   'P 1'
#
loop_
_entity.id
_entity.type
_entity.pdbx_description
1 polymer ?
#
loop_
_entity_poly.entity_id
_entity_poly.type
_entity_poly.pdbx_seq_one_letter_code
_entity_poly.pdbx_strand_id
1 'polypeptide(L)'
;MANANQTLITDSNSVFLHLKFFMKRIKIKDVLSMTPQGQTITVMGWVRTFRNTQFISLNDGSTINNLQAVVALNSQDESLLKRITTGACVSIDGELIASPAKGQTVELSVKKLEILGDSDAEKFPLQPKKHSLEFLREIAHLRPRTNTFGAVMRVRHAMAFAVHEFFNERGFFYVHTPVITGSDAEGAGAMFRVTTLDPENAPRNEEGKIDYKQDFFGRSTNLTVSGQLEGETYAMALGDIYTFGPTFRAENSNTTRHLAEFWMIEPEMAFYDLEDNMQLAQDFLQYLAKYALDNCMEDLQFLDKRAQEEEAAKPQEQRSELGLIDRLKFVTENDFQRLSYTEAIDVLRNSNPNKKKKFQYLIEEWGADLQSEHERYLVEKHFKKPVILYNYPAAIKSFYMKQNDDGKTVRAMDVLFPGIGEIIGGSQREENYDKILRRVNELGLPEKELWWYLELRKFGSAPHSGFGLGFERLIQFVTGMTNIRDVIPFPRFPGNADF
;
A
#
# COMPACT_ATOMS: atom_id res chain seq x y z
N MET A 1 35.49 40.26 32.14
CA MET A 1 34.35 39.60 32.79
C MET A 1 33.83 38.55 31.83
N ALA A 2 34.00 37.30 32.22
CA ALA A 2 33.99 36.14 31.33
C ALA A 2 32.59 35.68 30.99
N ASN A 3 32.41 35.39 29.71
CA ASN A 3 31.27 34.69 29.15
C ASN A 3 31.33 33.19 29.52
N ALA A 4 30.22 32.66 29.98
CA ALA A 4 29.97 31.23 30.04
C ALA A 4 28.78 30.88 29.17
N ASN A 5 29.02 30.53 27.91
CA ASN A 5 28.08 29.78 27.07
C ASN A 5 28.13 28.30 27.45
N GLN A 6 27.19 27.84 28.24
CA GLN A 6 26.93 26.43 28.39
C GLN A 6 25.96 25.97 27.27
N THR A 7 26.52 25.28 26.31
CA THR A 7 25.75 24.55 25.30
C THR A 7 25.13 23.33 25.98
N LEU A 8 23.81 23.37 26.19
CA LEU A 8 23.04 22.20 26.60
C LEU A 8 22.90 21.26 25.39
N ILE A 9 23.81 20.29 25.30
CA ILE A 9 23.60 19.09 24.46
C ILE A 9 22.64 18.21 25.26
N THR A 10 21.34 18.33 24.96
CA THR A 10 20.34 17.39 25.47
C THR A 10 20.48 16.10 24.68
N ASP A 11 21.00 15.09 25.35
CA ASP A 11 21.13 13.73 24.85
C ASP A 11 19.73 13.18 24.55
N SER A 12 19.35 13.13 23.26
CA SER A 12 18.04 12.68 22.79
C SER A 12 17.70 11.25 23.22
N ASN A 13 18.72 10.44 23.51
CA ASN A 13 18.56 9.08 24.04
C ASN A 13 18.05 9.04 25.49
N SER A 14 18.31 10.07 26.31
CA SER A 14 17.84 10.10 27.71
C SER A 14 16.34 10.42 27.82
N VAL A 15 15.80 11.25 26.92
CA VAL A 15 14.37 11.58 26.88
C VAL A 15 13.54 10.38 26.43
N PHE A 16 14.05 9.60 25.45
CA PHE A 16 13.38 8.37 25.02
C PHE A 16 13.40 7.25 26.08
N LEU A 17 14.43 7.17 26.91
CA LEU A 17 14.46 6.22 28.02
C LEU A 17 13.45 6.57 29.13
N HIS A 18 13.22 7.85 29.42
CA HIS A 18 12.26 8.29 30.46
C HIS A 18 10.80 8.08 30.07
N LEU A 19 10.45 8.16 28.79
CA LEU A 19 9.09 7.91 28.30
C LEU A 19 8.71 6.42 28.29
N LYS A 20 9.66 5.49 28.31
CA LYS A 20 9.39 4.03 28.40
C LYS A 20 8.87 3.56 29.77
N PHE A 21 8.98 4.37 30.82
CA PHE A 21 8.62 3.95 32.19
C PHE A 21 7.12 4.02 32.54
N PHE A 22 6.26 4.54 31.64
CA PHE A 22 4.81 4.65 31.91
C PHE A 22 3.95 3.56 31.26
N MET A 23 4.53 2.60 30.51
CA MET A 23 3.76 1.53 29.93
C MET A 23 3.64 0.36 30.89
N LYS A 24 2.40 -0.11 31.14
CA LYS A 24 2.09 -1.30 31.97
C LYS A 24 2.75 -2.59 31.49
N ARG A 25 3.32 -2.62 30.29
CA ARG A 25 3.97 -3.79 29.69
C ARG A 25 5.14 -3.41 28.80
N ILE A 26 6.06 -4.32 28.57
CA ILE A 26 7.09 -4.23 27.53
C ILE A 26 6.61 -4.99 26.30
N LYS A 27 6.82 -4.45 25.08
CA LYS A 27 6.50 -5.14 23.84
C LYS A 27 7.41 -6.36 23.65
N ILE A 28 6.87 -7.45 23.12
CA ILE A 28 7.64 -8.69 22.86
C ILE A 28 8.82 -8.41 21.92
N LYS A 29 8.68 -7.56 20.90
CA LYS A 29 9.78 -7.13 20.05
C LYS A 29 10.98 -6.58 20.86
N ASP A 30 10.68 -5.72 21.82
CA ASP A 30 11.72 -5.11 22.65
C ASP A 30 12.33 -6.14 23.60
N VAL A 31 11.51 -7.01 24.22
CA VAL A 31 11.98 -8.09 25.12
C VAL A 31 12.95 -9.04 24.43
N LEU A 32 12.67 -9.43 23.19
CA LEU A 32 13.52 -10.35 22.42
C LEU A 32 14.91 -9.77 22.09
N SER A 33 15.07 -8.43 22.14
CA SER A 33 16.35 -7.74 21.95
C SER A 33 17.06 -7.38 23.26
N MET A 34 16.45 -7.64 24.44
CA MET A 34 17.04 -7.31 25.73
C MET A 34 18.14 -8.31 26.12
N THR A 35 19.14 -7.82 26.84
CA THR A 35 20.10 -8.69 27.55
C THR A 35 19.48 -9.16 28.86
N PRO A 36 19.41 -10.48 29.12
CA PRO A 36 18.85 -11.00 30.36
C PRO A 36 19.81 -10.76 31.54
N GLN A 37 19.30 -10.09 32.58
CA GLN A 37 20.04 -9.77 33.81
C GLN A 37 19.24 -10.14 35.06
N GLY A 38 18.23 -11.05 34.91
CA GLY A 38 17.34 -11.44 35.99
C GLY A 38 16.28 -10.36 36.33
N GLN A 39 16.10 -9.35 35.46
CA GLN A 39 15.10 -8.31 35.65
C GLN A 39 13.69 -8.87 35.57
N THR A 40 12.81 -8.43 36.46
CA THR A 40 11.37 -8.75 36.40
C THR A 40 10.66 -7.79 35.46
N ILE A 41 9.93 -8.34 34.48
CA ILE A 41 9.19 -7.59 33.47
C ILE A 41 7.77 -8.09 33.35
N THR A 42 6.88 -7.22 32.87
CA THR A 42 5.51 -7.57 32.50
C THR A 42 5.35 -7.61 30.99
N VAL A 43 4.81 -8.70 30.47
CA VAL A 43 4.40 -8.85 29.07
C VAL A 43 2.92 -9.20 29.00
N MET A 44 2.26 -8.74 27.94
CA MET A 44 0.85 -9.06 27.67
C MET A 44 0.72 -9.48 26.21
N GLY A 45 -0.13 -10.46 25.93
CA GLY A 45 -0.32 -10.93 24.54
C GLY A 45 -1.28 -12.09 24.44
N TRP A 46 -1.33 -12.66 23.25
CA TRP A 46 -2.19 -13.80 22.93
C TRP A 46 -1.36 -15.08 22.85
N VAL A 47 -1.89 -16.13 23.50
CA VAL A 47 -1.30 -17.46 23.48
C VAL A 47 -1.38 -18.05 22.07
N ARG A 48 -0.23 -18.43 21.52
CA ARG A 48 -0.12 -19.16 20.25
C ARG A 48 -0.20 -20.66 20.47
N THR A 49 0.56 -21.15 21.46
CA THR A 49 0.52 -22.55 21.91
C THR A 49 0.84 -22.62 23.39
N PHE A 50 0.28 -23.64 24.07
CA PHE A 50 0.65 -24.03 25.41
C PHE A 50 0.97 -25.53 25.42
N ARG A 51 2.20 -25.88 25.75
CA ARG A 51 2.70 -27.25 25.65
C ARG A 51 3.19 -27.76 27.02
N ASN A 52 2.93 -29.04 27.26
CA ASN A 52 3.40 -29.76 28.46
C ASN A 52 3.03 -29.04 29.78
N THR A 53 1.96 -28.26 29.78
CA THR A 53 1.52 -27.45 30.95
C THR A 53 2.60 -26.49 31.49
N GLN A 54 3.67 -26.21 30.69
CA GLN A 54 4.81 -25.39 31.09
C GLN A 54 5.18 -24.31 30.07
N PHE A 55 5.10 -24.61 28.80
CA PHE A 55 5.68 -23.73 27.76
C PHE A 55 4.58 -22.95 27.04
N ILE A 56 4.45 -21.66 27.36
CA ILE A 56 3.55 -20.72 26.67
C ILE A 56 4.32 -20.02 25.59
N SER A 57 3.86 -20.15 24.35
CA SER A 57 4.32 -19.31 23.23
C SER A 57 3.39 -18.11 23.13
N LEU A 58 3.91 -16.91 23.37
CA LEU A 58 3.16 -15.65 23.47
C LEU A 58 3.53 -14.69 22.33
N ASN A 59 2.53 -14.01 21.78
CA ASN A 59 2.73 -12.97 20.77
C ASN A 59 1.80 -11.78 21.05
N ASP A 60 2.32 -10.56 20.93
CA ASP A 60 1.57 -9.33 21.13
C ASP A 60 1.35 -8.51 19.84
N GLY A 61 1.70 -9.10 18.68
CA GLY A 61 1.60 -8.45 17.37
C GLY A 61 2.77 -7.54 16.99
N SER A 62 3.66 -7.21 17.92
CA SER A 62 4.78 -6.29 17.67
C SER A 62 5.89 -6.88 16.80
N THR A 63 5.96 -8.19 16.65
CA THR A 63 6.94 -8.94 15.84
C THR A 63 6.33 -10.23 15.31
N ILE A 64 6.96 -10.82 14.30
CA ILE A 64 6.62 -12.16 13.80
C ILE A 64 7.01 -13.26 14.80
N ASN A 65 8.01 -13.00 15.63
CA ASN A 65 8.56 -13.94 16.58
C ASN A 65 7.71 -14.01 17.86
N ASN A 66 7.72 -15.17 18.51
CA ASN A 66 7.04 -15.38 19.77
C ASN A 66 8.03 -15.37 20.95
N LEU A 67 7.59 -14.88 22.10
CA LEU A 67 8.30 -15.04 23.36
C LEU A 67 7.86 -16.35 24.03
N GLN A 68 8.81 -17.18 24.46
CA GLN A 68 8.50 -18.31 25.32
C GLN A 68 8.42 -17.87 26.77
N ALA A 69 7.31 -18.16 27.43
CA ALA A 69 7.19 -18.05 28.88
C ALA A 69 7.09 -19.45 29.50
N VAL A 70 7.87 -19.69 30.55
CA VAL A 70 8.03 -21.00 31.19
C VAL A 70 7.41 -20.96 32.57
N VAL A 71 6.38 -21.78 32.76
CA VAL A 71 5.70 -21.98 34.02
C VAL A 71 6.40 -23.12 34.79
N ALA A 72 6.90 -22.84 35.99
CA ALA A 72 7.48 -23.90 36.84
C ALA A 72 6.42 -24.92 37.28
N LEU A 73 6.80 -26.17 37.37
CA LEU A 73 5.89 -27.23 37.80
C LEU A 73 5.28 -26.90 39.19
N ASN A 74 3.97 -27.05 39.31
CA ASN A 74 3.20 -26.79 40.54
C ASN A 74 3.27 -25.34 41.08
N SER A 75 3.70 -24.37 40.24
CA SER A 75 3.77 -22.96 40.66
C SER A 75 2.48 -22.19 40.44
N GLN A 76 1.52 -22.73 39.67
CA GLN A 76 0.27 -22.09 39.32
C GLN A 76 -0.90 -23.07 39.58
N ASP A 77 -2.08 -22.51 39.82
CA ASP A 77 -3.30 -23.28 40.00
C ASP A 77 -3.65 -24.07 38.71
N GLU A 78 -4.01 -25.34 38.87
CA GLU A 78 -4.42 -26.21 37.75
C GLU A 78 -5.65 -25.65 37.03
N SER A 79 -6.58 -25.01 37.72
CA SER A 79 -7.76 -24.39 37.15
C SER A 79 -7.39 -23.21 36.25
N LEU A 80 -6.36 -22.43 36.60
CA LEU A 80 -5.80 -21.35 35.78
C LEU A 80 -5.11 -21.90 34.56
N LEU A 81 -4.29 -22.95 34.70
CA LEU A 81 -3.56 -23.57 33.60
C LEU A 81 -4.49 -24.13 32.51
N LYS A 82 -5.66 -24.66 32.88
CA LYS A 82 -6.68 -25.17 31.95
C LYS A 82 -7.29 -24.06 31.07
N ARG A 83 -7.22 -22.79 31.48
CA ARG A 83 -7.71 -21.63 30.74
C ARG A 83 -6.67 -21.07 29.76
N ILE A 84 -5.42 -21.53 29.78
CA ILE A 84 -4.38 -21.13 28.86
C ILE A 84 -4.57 -21.89 27.54
N THR A 85 -5.47 -21.42 26.71
CA THR A 85 -5.82 -22.03 25.43
C THR A 85 -5.30 -21.16 24.28
N THR A 86 -5.22 -21.74 23.07
CA THR A 86 -4.87 -20.96 21.86
C THR A 86 -5.83 -19.79 21.69
N GLY A 87 -5.29 -18.59 21.52
CA GLY A 87 -6.06 -17.36 21.38
C GLY A 87 -6.43 -16.67 22.69
N ALA A 88 -6.25 -17.29 23.86
CA ALA A 88 -6.43 -16.61 25.15
C ALA A 88 -5.48 -15.42 25.30
N CYS A 89 -5.96 -14.35 25.91
CA CYS A 89 -5.16 -13.15 26.21
C CYS A 89 -4.67 -13.24 27.65
N VAL A 90 -3.36 -13.07 27.86
CA VAL A 90 -2.74 -13.20 29.19
C VAL A 90 -1.82 -12.03 29.51
N SER A 91 -1.68 -11.74 30.81
CA SER A 91 -0.63 -10.91 31.38
C SER A 91 0.32 -11.79 32.20
N ILE A 92 1.61 -11.64 31.98
CA ILE A 92 2.65 -12.44 32.63
C ILE A 92 3.69 -11.51 33.24
N ASP A 93 3.86 -11.59 34.56
CA ASP A 93 5.03 -11.05 35.25
C ASP A 93 6.05 -12.18 35.41
N GLY A 94 7.29 -11.94 35.01
CA GLY A 94 8.32 -12.95 35.03
C GLY A 94 9.72 -12.38 35.03
N GLU A 95 10.68 -13.24 35.32
CA GLU A 95 12.10 -12.93 35.24
C GLU A 95 12.64 -13.24 33.85
N LEU A 96 13.27 -12.26 33.21
CA LEU A 96 13.92 -12.45 31.93
C LEU A 96 15.24 -13.20 32.12
N ILE A 97 15.34 -14.39 31.53
CA ILE A 97 16.50 -15.26 31.62
C ILE A 97 17.02 -15.62 30.23
N ALA A 98 18.29 -16.02 30.16
CA ALA A 98 18.86 -16.60 28.96
C ALA A 98 18.16 -17.94 28.67
N SER A 99 17.74 -18.14 27.41
CA SER A 99 17.12 -19.40 27.06
C SER A 99 18.14 -20.53 26.92
N PRO A 100 17.91 -21.70 27.53
CA PRO A 100 18.74 -22.87 27.31
C PRO A 100 18.43 -23.56 25.97
N ALA A 101 17.34 -23.20 25.30
CA ALA A 101 16.89 -23.81 24.05
C ALA A 101 17.58 -23.20 22.83
N LYS A 102 17.89 -24.03 21.83
CA LYS A 102 18.40 -23.56 20.54
C LYS A 102 17.32 -22.78 19.80
N GLY A 103 17.70 -21.65 19.18
CA GLY A 103 16.82 -20.86 18.30
C GLY A 103 16.09 -19.71 18.99
N GLN A 104 16.31 -19.49 20.28
CA GLN A 104 15.86 -18.29 21.02
C GLN A 104 16.95 -17.84 22.01
N THR A 105 17.08 -16.52 22.18
CA THR A 105 18.10 -15.92 23.04
C THR A 105 17.64 -15.76 24.48
N VAL A 106 16.37 -15.46 24.68
CA VAL A 106 15.75 -15.17 25.95
C VAL A 106 14.43 -15.92 26.14
N GLU A 107 14.07 -16.15 27.38
CA GLU A 107 12.74 -16.63 27.78
C GLU A 107 12.31 -15.99 29.10
N LEU A 108 11.02 -16.05 29.41
CA LEU A 108 10.43 -15.47 30.60
C LEU A 108 10.10 -16.56 31.62
N SER A 109 10.78 -16.58 32.75
CA SER A 109 10.42 -17.45 33.88
C SER A 109 9.23 -16.83 34.60
N VAL A 110 8.06 -17.51 34.54
CA VAL A 110 6.77 -16.99 35.02
C VAL A 110 6.75 -16.92 36.54
N LYS A 111 6.49 -15.73 37.10
CA LYS A 111 6.23 -15.50 38.53
C LYS A 111 4.73 -15.37 38.82
N LYS A 112 4.04 -14.59 38.01
CA LYS A 112 2.59 -14.36 38.10
C LYS A 112 1.98 -14.45 36.70
N LEU A 113 0.80 -15.07 36.60
CA LEU A 113 0.03 -15.18 35.36
C LEU A 113 -1.43 -14.80 35.63
N GLU A 114 -2.00 -14.00 34.74
CA GLU A 114 -3.39 -13.56 34.80
C GLU A 114 -4.05 -13.75 33.44
N ILE A 115 -5.26 -14.32 33.40
CA ILE A 115 -6.05 -14.37 32.15
C ILE A 115 -6.81 -13.06 32.01
N LEU A 116 -6.51 -12.30 30.97
CA LEU A 116 -7.21 -11.06 30.61
C LEU A 116 -8.45 -11.34 29.76
N GLY A 117 -8.43 -12.43 28.99
CA GLY A 117 -9.55 -12.85 28.16
C GLY A 117 -9.43 -14.32 27.79
N ASP A 118 -10.49 -15.06 28.06
CA ASP A 118 -10.59 -16.49 27.73
C ASP A 118 -10.77 -16.68 26.21
N SER A 119 -10.37 -17.85 25.73
CA SER A 119 -10.66 -18.32 24.37
C SER A 119 -11.15 -19.76 24.43
N ASP A 120 -12.33 -20.02 23.88
CA ASP A 120 -12.85 -21.37 23.72
C ASP A 120 -12.05 -22.07 22.60
N ALA A 121 -11.20 -23.02 22.99
CA ALA A 121 -10.30 -23.71 22.08
C ALA A 121 -11.02 -24.49 20.98
N GLU A 122 -12.23 -24.95 21.20
CA GLU A 122 -13.02 -25.73 20.23
C GLU A 122 -13.69 -24.81 19.19
N LYS A 123 -14.09 -23.62 19.62
CA LYS A 123 -14.78 -22.64 18.76
C LYS A 123 -13.86 -21.64 18.09
N PHE A 124 -12.61 -21.47 18.58
CA PHE A 124 -11.67 -20.52 18.00
C PHE A 124 -11.32 -20.91 16.55
N PRO A 125 -11.68 -20.11 15.54
CA PRO A 125 -11.60 -20.54 14.15
C PRO A 125 -10.16 -20.67 13.64
N LEU A 126 -9.19 -19.96 14.25
CA LEU A 126 -7.77 -20.02 13.89
C LEU A 126 -7.05 -21.16 14.61
N GLN A 127 -7.45 -22.39 14.28
CA GLN A 127 -6.81 -23.60 14.80
C GLN A 127 -5.32 -23.70 14.37
N PRO A 128 -4.46 -24.47 15.11
CA PRO A 128 -3.06 -24.66 14.76
C PRO A 128 -2.87 -25.51 13.48
N LYS A 129 -3.35 -25.02 12.35
CA LYS A 129 -3.24 -25.63 11.01
C LYS A 129 -3.08 -24.54 9.94
N LYS A 130 -2.69 -24.91 8.73
CA LYS A 130 -2.66 -24.01 7.60
C LYS A 130 -4.09 -23.65 7.17
N HIS A 131 -4.39 -22.35 7.07
CA HIS A 131 -5.66 -21.85 6.58
C HIS A 131 -5.49 -21.26 5.17
N SER A 132 -6.50 -21.42 4.30
CA SER A 132 -6.51 -20.76 3.00
C SER A 132 -6.76 -19.25 3.16
N LEU A 133 -6.28 -18.46 2.20
CA LEU A 133 -6.53 -17.01 2.21
C LEU A 133 -8.00 -16.69 1.99
N GLU A 134 -8.73 -17.54 1.26
CA GLU A 134 -10.18 -17.44 1.04
C GLU A 134 -10.92 -17.50 2.38
N PHE A 135 -10.68 -18.54 3.17
CA PHE A 135 -11.26 -18.68 4.51
C PHE A 135 -10.90 -17.49 5.41
N LEU A 136 -9.65 -17.01 5.35
CA LEU A 136 -9.22 -15.88 6.16
C LEU A 136 -9.89 -14.55 5.75
N ARG A 137 -10.38 -14.43 4.51
CA ARG A 137 -11.21 -13.28 4.08
C ARG A 137 -12.61 -13.33 4.68
N GLU A 138 -13.19 -14.52 4.84
CA GLU A 138 -14.51 -14.71 5.48
C GLU A 138 -14.49 -14.31 6.97
N ILE A 139 -13.35 -14.45 7.63
CA ILE A 139 -13.13 -14.04 9.01
C ILE A 139 -12.14 -12.89 9.13
N ALA A 140 -12.31 -11.85 8.31
CA ALA A 140 -11.36 -10.75 8.18
C ALA A 140 -11.04 -10.05 9.51
N HIS A 141 -11.99 -9.99 10.46
CA HIS A 141 -11.82 -9.46 11.81
C HIS A 141 -10.87 -10.28 12.71
N LEU A 142 -10.62 -11.55 12.39
CA LEU A 142 -9.69 -12.41 13.13
C LEU A 142 -8.38 -12.68 12.39
N ARG A 143 -8.35 -12.54 11.06
CA ARG A 143 -7.16 -12.83 10.26
C ARG A 143 -5.88 -12.07 10.67
N PRO A 144 -5.93 -10.86 11.29
CA PRO A 144 -4.72 -10.20 11.79
C PRO A 144 -3.96 -10.99 12.86
N ARG A 145 -4.64 -11.94 13.53
CA ARG A 145 -4.02 -12.83 14.51
C ARG A 145 -3.16 -13.94 13.89
N THR A 146 -3.17 -14.09 12.55
CA THR A 146 -2.27 -15.03 11.84
C THR A 146 -0.92 -14.40 11.60
N ASN A 147 0.13 -15.23 11.46
CA ASN A 147 1.46 -14.73 11.15
C ASN A 147 1.50 -13.99 9.80
N THR A 148 0.82 -14.54 8.78
CA THR A 148 0.78 -13.93 7.44
C THR A 148 0.20 -12.52 7.48
N PHE A 149 -1.00 -12.34 8.05
CA PHE A 149 -1.62 -11.02 8.09
C PHE A 149 -0.96 -10.09 9.11
N GLY A 150 -0.39 -10.61 10.20
CA GLY A 150 0.45 -9.84 11.10
C GLY A 150 1.67 -9.25 10.38
N ALA A 151 2.38 -10.06 9.59
CA ALA A 151 3.52 -9.63 8.78
C ALA A 151 3.11 -8.59 7.73
N VAL A 152 2.07 -8.87 6.93
CA VAL A 152 1.55 -7.93 5.92
C VAL A 152 1.19 -6.58 6.54
N MET A 153 0.52 -6.56 7.70
CA MET A 153 0.09 -5.31 8.34
C MET A 153 1.25 -4.52 8.95
N ARG A 154 2.30 -5.19 9.47
CA ARG A 154 3.52 -4.49 9.91
C ARG A 154 4.28 -3.87 8.73
N VAL A 155 4.42 -4.61 7.62
CA VAL A 155 4.99 -4.07 6.38
C VAL A 155 4.15 -2.91 5.86
N ARG A 156 2.81 -3.04 5.81
CA ARG A 156 1.92 -1.95 5.39
C ARG A 156 2.10 -0.69 6.26
N HIS A 157 2.19 -0.85 7.58
CA HIS A 157 2.46 0.26 8.49
C HIS A 157 3.80 0.93 8.19
N ALA A 158 4.87 0.15 8.04
CA ALA A 158 6.21 0.67 7.74
C ALA A 158 6.23 1.42 6.39
N MET A 159 5.58 0.89 5.37
CA MET A 159 5.49 1.54 4.06
C MET A 159 4.70 2.85 4.10
N ALA A 160 3.60 2.92 4.86
CA ALA A 160 2.84 4.16 5.02
C ALA A 160 3.70 5.26 5.67
N PHE A 161 4.49 4.91 6.68
CA PHE A 161 5.43 5.83 7.30
C PHE A 161 6.54 6.26 6.33
N ALA A 162 7.12 5.32 5.59
CA ALA A 162 8.16 5.60 4.59
C ALA A 162 7.70 6.57 3.49
N VAL A 163 6.44 6.50 3.06
CA VAL A 163 5.85 7.46 2.12
C VAL A 163 5.91 8.88 2.69
N HIS A 164 5.44 9.06 3.92
CA HIS A 164 5.45 10.38 4.56
C HIS A 164 6.89 10.88 4.80
N GLU A 165 7.80 10.00 5.20
CA GLU A 165 9.21 10.33 5.42
C GLU A 165 9.89 10.80 4.13
N PHE A 166 9.73 10.06 3.02
CA PHE A 166 10.30 10.40 1.72
C PHE A 166 9.92 11.80 1.25
N PHE A 167 8.63 12.12 1.28
CA PHE A 167 8.13 13.41 0.81
C PHE A 167 8.45 14.54 1.79
N ASN A 168 8.32 14.31 3.10
CA ASN A 168 8.66 15.31 4.11
C ASN A 168 10.13 15.73 4.08
N GLU A 169 11.06 14.79 3.91
CA GLU A 169 12.50 15.08 3.80
C GLU A 169 12.86 15.91 2.55
N ARG A 170 12.01 15.87 1.52
CA ARG A 170 12.15 16.65 0.27
C ARG A 170 11.39 17.96 0.28
N GLY A 171 10.76 18.32 1.41
CA GLY A 171 10.03 19.58 1.56
C GLY A 171 8.64 19.59 0.96
N PHE A 172 8.08 18.45 0.58
CA PHE A 172 6.71 18.34 0.08
C PHE A 172 5.69 18.58 1.19
N PHE A 173 4.60 19.25 0.86
CA PHE A 173 3.47 19.43 1.75
C PHE A 173 2.46 18.30 1.58
N TYR A 174 2.05 17.66 2.69
CA TYR A 174 0.92 16.74 2.69
C TYR A 174 -0.40 17.52 2.62
N VAL A 175 -1.20 17.26 1.60
CA VAL A 175 -2.49 17.93 1.38
C VAL A 175 -3.63 16.91 1.47
N HIS A 176 -4.62 17.22 2.31
CA HIS A 176 -5.87 16.48 2.39
C HIS A 176 -6.85 17.00 1.32
N THR A 177 -7.16 16.20 0.33
CA THR A 177 -8.17 16.50 -0.68
C THR A 177 -9.54 15.91 -0.31
N PRO A 178 -10.66 16.49 -0.75
CA PRO A 178 -11.99 16.02 -0.40
C PRO A 178 -12.26 14.58 -0.87
N VAL A 179 -12.82 13.76 0.01
CA VAL A 179 -13.29 12.41 -0.33
C VAL A 179 -14.63 12.45 -1.06
N ILE A 180 -15.46 13.47 -0.78
CA ILE A 180 -16.74 13.72 -1.48
C ILE A 180 -16.52 14.83 -2.49
N THR A 181 -16.76 14.54 -3.76
CA THR A 181 -16.52 15.48 -4.86
C THR A 181 -17.74 15.61 -5.77
N GLY A 182 -17.86 16.76 -6.42
CA GLY A 182 -18.81 17.00 -7.51
C GLY A 182 -18.18 16.87 -8.90
N SER A 183 -16.88 16.50 -8.99
CA SER A 183 -16.12 16.41 -10.24
C SER A 183 -15.61 15.00 -10.47
N ASP A 184 -15.57 14.56 -11.73
CA ASP A 184 -14.92 13.31 -12.13
C ASP A 184 -13.52 13.62 -12.67
N ALA A 185 -12.50 13.23 -11.92
CA ALA A 185 -11.10 13.48 -12.28
C ALA A 185 -10.62 12.65 -13.49
N GLU A 186 -11.19 11.48 -13.71
CA GLU A 186 -10.79 10.59 -14.81
C GLU A 186 -11.71 10.73 -16.04
N GLY A 187 -12.88 11.34 -15.87
CA GLY A 187 -13.82 11.64 -16.97
C GLY A 187 -14.61 10.43 -17.50
N ALA A 188 -14.46 9.25 -16.90
CA ALA A 188 -15.17 8.03 -17.30
C ALA A 188 -15.34 7.04 -16.15
N GLY A 189 -15.03 7.44 -14.91
CA GLY A 189 -15.01 6.54 -13.76
C GLY A 189 -16.42 6.15 -13.32
N ALA A 190 -16.65 4.86 -13.08
CA ALA A 190 -17.82 4.42 -12.33
C ALA A 190 -17.64 4.88 -10.88
N MET A 191 -18.35 5.95 -10.50
CA MET A 191 -18.25 6.56 -9.17
C MET A 191 -19.39 6.09 -8.26
N PHE A 192 -19.08 5.88 -6.98
CA PHE A 192 -20.11 5.68 -5.96
C PHE A 192 -20.83 6.99 -5.68
N ARG A 193 -22.17 6.99 -5.77
CA ARG A 193 -23.00 8.14 -5.45
C ARG A 193 -23.05 8.38 -3.93
N VAL A 194 -22.87 9.63 -3.51
CA VAL A 194 -23.10 10.08 -2.14
C VAL A 194 -24.39 10.92 -2.13
N THR A 195 -25.38 10.48 -1.37
CA THR A 195 -26.69 11.15 -1.27
C THR A 195 -27.34 10.88 0.08
N THR A 196 -28.09 11.85 0.59
CA THR A 196 -28.96 11.68 1.77
C THR A 196 -30.43 11.50 1.38
N LEU A 197 -30.75 11.53 0.08
CA LEU A 197 -32.09 11.29 -0.42
C LEU A 197 -32.46 9.80 -0.28
N ASP A 198 -33.70 9.55 0.11
CA ASP A 198 -34.25 8.20 0.13
C ASP A 198 -34.39 7.70 -1.33
N PRO A 199 -33.75 6.60 -1.71
CA PRO A 199 -33.83 6.07 -3.08
C PRO A 199 -35.25 5.72 -3.53
N GLU A 200 -36.14 5.33 -2.59
CA GLU A 200 -37.53 4.96 -2.90
C GLU A 200 -38.43 6.20 -3.11
N ASN A 201 -38.12 7.29 -2.42
CA ASN A 201 -38.94 8.51 -2.41
C ASN A 201 -38.16 9.76 -2.82
N ALA A 202 -37.10 9.60 -3.64
CA ALA A 202 -36.29 10.72 -4.07
C ALA A 202 -37.11 11.78 -4.83
N PRO A 203 -37.02 13.07 -4.49
CA PRO A 203 -37.67 14.15 -5.20
C PRO A 203 -37.23 14.18 -6.66
N ARG A 204 -38.17 14.52 -7.56
CA ARG A 204 -37.93 14.58 -9.00
C ARG A 204 -38.19 15.96 -9.55
N ASN A 205 -37.35 16.38 -10.50
CA ASN A 205 -37.56 17.62 -11.25
C ASN A 205 -38.61 17.46 -12.34
N GLU A 206 -38.86 18.54 -13.07
CA GLU A 206 -39.87 18.57 -14.15
C GLU A 206 -39.61 17.55 -15.29
N GLU A 207 -38.35 17.12 -15.44
CA GLU A 207 -37.92 16.11 -16.42
C GLU A 207 -38.06 14.66 -15.88
N GLY A 208 -38.51 14.48 -14.64
CA GLY A 208 -38.65 13.18 -13.99
C GLY A 208 -37.33 12.62 -13.45
N LYS A 209 -36.21 13.35 -13.54
CA LYS A 209 -34.89 12.99 -12.97
C LYS A 209 -34.84 13.36 -11.48
N ILE A 210 -33.99 12.67 -10.72
CA ILE A 210 -33.75 13.02 -9.30
C ILE A 210 -33.31 14.48 -9.20
N ASP A 211 -33.99 15.23 -8.33
CA ASP A 211 -33.68 16.64 -8.07
C ASP A 211 -32.65 16.78 -6.95
N TYR A 212 -31.37 16.69 -7.29
CA TYR A 212 -30.25 16.83 -6.36
C TYR A 212 -30.13 18.24 -5.74
N LYS A 213 -30.92 19.24 -6.17
CA LYS A 213 -30.97 20.54 -5.48
C LYS A 213 -31.54 20.40 -4.08
N GLN A 214 -32.34 19.36 -3.83
CA GLN A 214 -32.91 19.04 -2.53
C GLN A 214 -32.01 18.07 -1.71
N ASP A 215 -30.90 17.62 -2.23
CA ASP A 215 -29.92 16.82 -1.50
C ASP A 215 -29.03 17.68 -0.61
N PHE A 216 -28.30 17.05 0.32
CA PHE A 216 -27.48 17.71 1.34
C PHE A 216 -26.54 18.79 0.76
N PHE A 217 -25.85 18.47 -0.35
CA PHE A 217 -24.91 19.40 -0.99
C PHE A 217 -25.57 20.30 -2.07
N GLY A 218 -26.88 20.23 -2.27
CA GLY A 218 -27.60 20.99 -3.31
C GLY A 218 -27.19 20.62 -4.75
N ARG A 219 -26.46 19.54 -4.94
CA ARG A 219 -25.98 18.99 -6.22
C ARG A 219 -25.65 17.52 -6.12
N SER A 220 -25.50 16.87 -7.27
CA SER A 220 -25.00 15.50 -7.35
C SER A 220 -23.56 15.41 -6.85
N THR A 221 -23.27 14.50 -5.92
CA THR A 221 -21.94 14.25 -5.38
C THR A 221 -21.59 12.77 -5.39
N ASN A 222 -20.29 12.46 -5.39
CA ASN A 222 -19.76 11.12 -5.46
C ASN A 222 -18.57 10.96 -4.50
N LEU A 223 -18.18 9.71 -4.24
CA LEU A 223 -16.84 9.43 -3.67
C LEU A 223 -15.78 9.63 -4.75
N THR A 224 -14.65 10.23 -4.36
CA THR A 224 -13.57 10.57 -5.28
C THR A 224 -12.86 9.35 -5.86
N VAL A 225 -12.40 9.45 -7.09
CA VAL A 225 -11.55 8.46 -7.76
C VAL A 225 -10.06 8.84 -7.70
N SER A 226 -9.72 10.10 -7.35
CA SER A 226 -8.37 10.65 -7.27
C SER A 226 -8.39 11.99 -6.55
N GLY A 227 -7.32 12.31 -5.84
CA GLY A 227 -7.09 13.64 -5.27
C GLY A 227 -6.30 14.58 -6.19
N GLN A 228 -5.99 14.17 -7.41
CA GLN A 228 -5.09 14.89 -8.33
C GLN A 228 -5.57 16.30 -8.64
N LEU A 229 -6.82 16.48 -9.09
CA LEU A 229 -7.28 17.79 -9.57
C LEU A 229 -7.24 18.86 -8.47
N GLU A 230 -7.70 18.51 -7.28
CA GLU A 230 -7.62 19.38 -6.11
C GLU A 230 -6.17 19.56 -5.64
N GLY A 231 -5.34 18.51 -5.76
CA GLY A 231 -3.90 18.57 -5.46
C GLY A 231 -3.16 19.56 -6.35
N GLU A 232 -3.44 19.60 -7.66
CA GLU A 232 -2.85 20.55 -8.59
C GLU A 232 -3.14 22.02 -8.18
N THR A 233 -4.29 22.32 -7.55
CA THR A 233 -4.57 23.67 -7.08
C THR A 233 -3.59 24.13 -5.99
N TYR A 234 -3.22 23.19 -5.11
CA TYR A 234 -2.26 23.47 -4.05
C TYR A 234 -0.81 23.45 -4.57
N ALA A 235 -0.48 22.63 -5.54
CA ALA A 235 0.82 22.67 -6.20
C ALA A 235 1.08 24.03 -6.86
N MET A 236 0.06 24.65 -7.47
CA MET A 236 0.16 26.00 -8.05
C MET A 236 0.37 27.12 -7.01
N ALA A 237 0.36 26.82 -5.71
CA ALA A 237 0.55 27.78 -4.64
C ALA A 237 1.71 27.41 -3.69
N LEU A 238 1.90 26.12 -3.42
CA LEU A 238 2.87 25.60 -2.45
C LEU A 238 4.10 24.95 -3.13
N GLY A 239 4.06 24.75 -4.44
CA GLY A 239 5.14 24.11 -5.22
C GLY A 239 5.00 22.59 -5.21
N ASP A 240 5.59 21.92 -4.25
CA ASP A 240 5.63 20.47 -4.19
C ASP A 240 4.66 19.95 -3.12
N ILE A 241 3.66 19.19 -3.53
CA ILE A 241 2.66 18.62 -2.63
C ILE A 241 2.51 17.11 -2.89
N TYR A 242 1.91 16.40 -1.95
CA TYR A 242 1.38 15.07 -2.19
C TYR A 242 0.07 14.83 -1.44
N THR A 243 -0.80 14.02 -2.03
CA THR A 243 -1.95 13.43 -1.35
C THR A 243 -1.61 12.00 -0.94
N PHE A 244 -2.17 11.53 0.15
CA PHE A 244 -2.16 10.12 0.54
C PHE A 244 -3.49 9.83 1.21
N GLY A 245 -4.45 9.35 0.45
CA GLY A 245 -5.83 9.24 0.88
C GLY A 245 -6.64 8.15 0.19
N PRO A 246 -7.84 7.86 0.70
CA PRO A 246 -8.74 6.86 0.13
C PRO A 246 -9.32 7.34 -1.19
N THR A 247 -9.41 6.41 -2.14
CA THR A 247 -10.06 6.58 -3.44
C THR A 247 -11.01 5.41 -3.70
N PHE A 248 -12.02 5.64 -4.56
CA PHE A 248 -13.13 4.72 -4.72
C PHE A 248 -13.46 4.55 -6.21
N ARG A 249 -13.61 3.29 -6.65
CA ARG A 249 -14.02 2.97 -8.02
C ARG A 249 -15.13 1.93 -8.00
N ALA A 250 -16.29 2.27 -8.56
CA ALA A 250 -17.46 1.41 -8.61
C ALA A 250 -17.44 0.44 -9.81
N GLU A 251 -16.26 0.07 -10.28
CA GLU A 251 -16.08 -0.88 -11.37
C GLU A 251 -16.48 -2.30 -10.93
N ASN A 252 -17.28 -2.96 -11.75
CA ASN A 252 -17.66 -4.35 -11.52
C ASN A 252 -16.54 -5.30 -11.97
N SER A 253 -15.40 -5.23 -11.30
CA SER A 253 -14.21 -6.03 -11.60
C SER A 253 -13.86 -6.99 -10.47
N ASN A 254 -13.83 -8.29 -10.76
CA ASN A 254 -13.53 -9.37 -9.81
C ASN A 254 -12.11 -9.93 -9.97
N THR A 255 -11.15 -9.12 -10.37
CA THR A 255 -9.75 -9.57 -10.51
C THR A 255 -8.99 -9.55 -9.18
N THR A 256 -7.81 -10.13 -9.16
CA THR A 256 -6.89 -10.10 -8.02
C THR A 256 -6.19 -8.75 -7.82
N ARG A 257 -6.47 -7.76 -8.67
CA ARG A 257 -5.80 -6.46 -8.72
C ARG A 257 -6.73 -5.27 -8.52
N HIS A 258 -8.05 -5.50 -8.31
CA HIS A 258 -9.04 -4.45 -8.17
C HIS A 258 -9.74 -4.49 -6.81
N LEU A 259 -9.90 -3.32 -6.23
CA LEU A 259 -10.71 -3.03 -5.04
C LEU A 259 -11.62 -1.85 -5.35
N ALA A 260 -12.78 -1.82 -4.69
CA ALA A 260 -13.71 -0.69 -4.78
C ALA A 260 -13.27 0.50 -3.90
N GLU A 261 -12.49 0.23 -2.85
CA GLU A 261 -11.87 1.20 -1.95
C GLU A 261 -10.39 0.85 -1.79
N PHE A 262 -9.51 1.81 -2.02
CA PHE A 262 -8.06 1.67 -1.89
C PHE A 262 -7.43 3.04 -1.62
N TRP A 263 -6.11 3.09 -1.37
CA TRP A 263 -5.41 4.34 -1.09
C TRP A 263 -4.47 4.72 -2.22
N MET A 264 -4.48 6.00 -2.58
CA MET A 264 -3.56 6.55 -3.58
C MET A 264 -2.56 7.49 -2.94
N ILE A 265 -1.34 7.47 -3.46
CA ILE A 265 -0.27 8.42 -3.20
C ILE A 265 -0.09 9.21 -4.47
N GLU A 266 -0.36 10.51 -4.45
CA GLU A 266 -0.42 11.35 -5.64
C GLU A 266 0.37 12.65 -5.42
N PRO A 267 1.69 12.67 -5.68
CA PRO A 267 2.46 13.90 -5.69
C PRO A 267 2.15 14.74 -6.93
N GLU A 268 2.11 16.07 -6.74
CA GLU A 268 1.98 17.07 -7.80
C GLU A 268 3.03 18.16 -7.59
N MET A 269 3.86 18.41 -8.58
CA MET A 269 5.03 19.28 -8.49
C MET A 269 4.96 20.39 -9.50
N ALA A 270 4.95 21.63 -9.03
CA ALA A 270 5.13 22.79 -9.89
C ALA A 270 6.57 22.86 -10.42
N PHE A 271 6.72 23.36 -11.65
CA PHE A 271 8.00 23.56 -12.35
C PHE A 271 8.71 22.27 -12.78
N TYR A 272 8.10 21.09 -12.58
CA TYR A 272 8.62 19.81 -13.04
C TYR A 272 8.12 19.52 -14.47
N ASP A 273 9.00 19.03 -15.31
CA ASP A 273 8.64 18.43 -16.58
C ASP A 273 8.51 16.90 -16.49
N LEU A 274 8.34 16.20 -17.62
CA LEU A 274 8.21 14.76 -17.64
C LEU A 274 9.48 14.04 -17.16
N GLU A 275 10.66 14.58 -17.48
CA GLU A 275 11.95 13.98 -17.09
C GLU A 275 12.15 14.04 -15.58
N ASP A 276 11.84 15.17 -14.95
CA ASP A 276 11.89 15.37 -13.51
C ASP A 276 10.90 14.41 -12.81
N ASN A 277 9.70 14.26 -13.36
CA ASN A 277 8.65 13.37 -12.85
C ASN A 277 9.08 11.88 -12.90
N MET A 278 9.69 11.45 -14.02
CA MET A 278 10.23 10.10 -14.15
C MET A 278 11.35 9.85 -13.14
N GLN A 279 12.22 10.85 -12.89
CA GLN A 279 13.31 10.71 -11.91
C GLN A 279 12.77 10.61 -10.49
N LEU A 280 11.80 11.47 -10.10
CA LEU A 280 11.18 11.40 -8.78
C LEU A 280 10.48 10.06 -8.55
N ALA A 281 9.77 9.54 -9.55
CA ALA A 281 9.11 8.24 -9.46
C ALA A 281 10.11 7.08 -9.26
N GLN A 282 11.25 7.11 -9.96
CA GLN A 282 12.34 6.16 -9.74
C GLN A 282 12.89 6.24 -8.33
N ASP A 283 13.28 7.45 -7.88
CA ASP A 283 13.86 7.68 -6.55
C ASP A 283 12.90 7.23 -5.44
N PHE A 284 11.61 7.53 -5.59
CA PHE A 284 10.58 7.14 -4.65
C PHE A 284 10.43 5.63 -4.53
N LEU A 285 10.33 4.93 -5.64
CA LEU A 285 10.17 3.47 -5.65
C LEU A 285 11.42 2.74 -5.13
N GLN A 286 12.63 3.23 -5.47
CA GLN A 286 13.89 2.70 -4.95
C GLN A 286 14.01 2.93 -3.43
N TYR A 287 13.63 4.11 -2.96
CA TYR A 287 13.59 4.42 -1.53
C TYR A 287 12.63 3.47 -0.78
N LEU A 288 11.40 3.28 -1.28
CA LEU A 288 10.42 2.40 -0.64
C LEU A 288 10.88 0.94 -0.60
N ALA A 289 11.44 0.43 -1.70
CA ALA A 289 11.97 -0.93 -1.74
C ALA A 289 13.15 -1.10 -0.77
N LYS A 290 14.06 -0.12 -0.71
CA LYS A 290 15.17 -0.12 0.25
C LYS A 290 14.67 -0.04 1.69
N TYR A 291 13.71 0.84 1.98
CA TYR A 291 13.12 0.98 3.31
C TYR A 291 12.52 -0.34 3.81
N ALA A 292 11.82 -1.06 2.92
CA ALA A 292 11.28 -2.37 3.25
C ALA A 292 12.38 -3.38 3.61
N LEU A 293 13.46 -3.45 2.82
CA LEU A 293 14.60 -4.33 3.08
C LEU A 293 15.29 -3.99 4.40
N ASP A 294 15.47 -2.71 4.71
CA ASP A 294 16.18 -2.26 5.90
C ASP A 294 15.36 -2.41 7.20
N ASN A 295 14.04 -2.23 7.12
CA ASN A 295 13.18 -2.11 8.31
C ASN A 295 12.21 -3.27 8.54
N CYS A 296 11.96 -4.14 7.52
CA CYS A 296 10.95 -5.19 7.59
C CYS A 296 11.52 -6.59 7.33
N MET A 297 12.84 -6.79 7.40
CA MET A 297 13.51 -8.01 6.95
C MET A 297 12.96 -9.30 7.58
N GLU A 298 12.63 -9.32 8.87
CA GLU A 298 12.08 -10.51 9.54
C GLU A 298 10.71 -10.92 8.94
N ASP A 299 9.84 -9.95 8.72
CA ASP A 299 8.53 -10.17 8.09
C ASP A 299 8.69 -10.55 6.62
N LEU A 300 9.61 -9.91 5.90
CA LEU A 300 9.91 -10.23 4.50
C LEU A 300 10.46 -11.64 4.32
N GLN A 301 11.34 -12.11 5.18
CA GLN A 301 11.88 -13.48 5.15
C GLN A 301 10.77 -14.52 5.34
N PHE A 302 9.84 -14.25 6.27
CA PHE A 302 8.68 -15.11 6.46
C PHE A 302 7.77 -15.14 5.22
N LEU A 303 7.48 -13.96 4.64
CA LEU A 303 6.64 -13.84 3.45
C LEU A 303 7.32 -14.41 2.21
N ASP A 304 8.63 -14.26 2.06
CA ASP A 304 9.41 -14.84 0.95
C ASP A 304 9.38 -16.38 0.98
N LYS A 305 9.59 -16.98 2.16
CA LYS A 305 9.46 -18.42 2.33
C LYS A 305 8.07 -18.92 1.94
N ARG A 306 7.02 -18.20 2.36
CA ARG A 306 5.65 -18.51 1.99
C ARG A 306 5.44 -18.41 0.47
N ALA A 307 5.93 -17.33 -0.16
CA ALA A 307 5.85 -17.13 -1.61
C ALA A 307 6.58 -18.24 -2.37
N GLN A 308 7.77 -18.67 -1.92
CA GLN A 308 8.52 -19.78 -2.50
C GLN A 308 7.74 -21.12 -2.43
N GLU A 309 7.05 -21.39 -1.32
CA GLU A 309 6.19 -22.57 -1.19
C GLU A 309 5.03 -22.53 -2.20
N GLU A 310 4.40 -21.38 -2.41
CA GLU A 310 3.35 -21.19 -3.40
C GLU A 310 3.85 -21.29 -4.84
N GLU A 311 5.02 -20.71 -5.14
CA GLU A 311 5.65 -20.83 -6.47
C GLU A 311 6.04 -22.29 -6.77
N ALA A 312 6.55 -23.02 -5.78
CA ALA A 312 6.91 -24.43 -5.95
C ALA A 312 5.71 -25.34 -6.30
N ALA A 313 4.51 -24.94 -5.87
CA ALA A 313 3.26 -25.64 -6.19
C ALA A 313 2.76 -25.39 -7.62
N LYS A 314 3.26 -24.36 -8.32
CA LYS A 314 2.89 -24.05 -9.71
C LYS A 314 3.68 -24.88 -10.72
N PRO A 315 3.13 -25.11 -11.94
CA PRO A 315 3.90 -25.64 -13.06
C PRO A 315 5.16 -24.79 -13.32
N GLN A 316 6.27 -25.41 -13.70
CA GLN A 316 7.57 -24.75 -13.87
C GLN A 316 7.51 -23.54 -14.82
N GLU A 317 6.70 -23.62 -15.86
CA GLU A 317 6.53 -22.58 -16.88
C GLU A 317 5.83 -21.30 -16.33
N GLN A 318 5.11 -21.42 -15.21
CA GLN A 318 4.36 -20.34 -14.58
C GLN A 318 5.07 -19.74 -13.36
N ARG A 319 6.21 -20.29 -12.98
CA ARG A 319 6.97 -19.83 -11.81
C ARG A 319 7.65 -18.49 -12.10
N SER A 320 7.67 -17.63 -11.10
CA SER A 320 8.48 -16.42 -11.13
C SER A 320 9.97 -16.77 -11.09
N GLU A 321 10.79 -16.09 -11.88
CA GLU A 321 12.25 -16.25 -11.86
C GLU A 321 12.89 -15.58 -10.63
N LEU A 322 12.21 -14.60 -10.02
CA LEU A 322 12.69 -13.83 -8.86
C LEU A 322 11.83 -14.14 -7.63
N GLY A 323 12.49 -14.46 -6.53
CA GLY A 323 11.90 -14.47 -5.19
C GLY A 323 11.44 -13.07 -4.73
N LEU A 324 10.75 -12.99 -3.61
CA LEU A 324 10.25 -11.72 -3.08
C LEU A 324 11.39 -10.74 -2.77
N ILE A 325 12.39 -11.19 -2.00
CA ILE A 325 13.53 -10.36 -1.61
C ILE A 325 14.35 -9.97 -2.83
N ASP A 326 14.55 -10.89 -3.78
CA ASP A 326 15.31 -10.60 -5.01
C ASP A 326 14.59 -9.59 -5.91
N ARG A 327 13.25 -9.57 -5.92
CA ARG A 327 12.47 -8.53 -6.62
C ARG A 327 12.66 -7.15 -6.03
N LEU A 328 12.75 -7.04 -4.71
CA LEU A 328 13.03 -5.76 -4.05
C LEU A 328 14.45 -5.28 -4.37
N LYS A 329 15.44 -6.18 -4.32
CA LYS A 329 16.82 -5.87 -4.73
C LYS A 329 16.91 -5.48 -6.20
N PHE A 330 16.18 -6.17 -7.07
CA PHE A 330 16.11 -5.84 -8.49
C PHE A 330 15.69 -4.38 -8.74
N VAL A 331 14.79 -3.82 -7.92
CA VAL A 331 14.38 -2.42 -7.99
C VAL A 331 15.45 -1.49 -7.43
N THR A 332 16.10 -1.84 -6.31
CA THR A 332 17.08 -0.98 -5.65
C THR A 332 18.45 -0.93 -6.35
N GLU A 333 18.80 -1.98 -7.08
CA GLU A 333 20.13 -2.18 -7.66
C GLU A 333 20.20 -1.80 -9.16
N ASN A 334 19.07 -1.49 -9.79
CA ASN A 334 19.02 -1.15 -11.21
C ASN A 334 18.47 0.27 -11.45
N ASP A 335 19.10 1.00 -12.36
CA ASP A 335 18.48 2.16 -12.98
C ASP A 335 17.29 1.72 -13.83
N PHE A 336 16.23 2.53 -13.85
CA PHE A 336 15.04 2.21 -14.62
C PHE A 336 15.27 2.54 -16.10
N GLN A 337 14.95 1.60 -16.98
CA GLN A 337 15.05 1.80 -18.41
C GLN A 337 13.96 2.76 -18.87
N ARG A 338 14.32 3.93 -19.39
CA ARG A 338 13.39 4.83 -20.05
C ARG A 338 13.17 4.36 -21.50
N LEU A 339 11.93 4.23 -21.90
CA LEU A 339 11.53 3.69 -23.20
C LEU A 339 10.28 4.43 -23.69
N SER A 340 10.32 5.02 -24.89
CA SER A 340 9.11 5.60 -25.46
C SER A 340 8.11 4.51 -25.84
N TYR A 341 6.82 4.84 -25.83
CA TYR A 341 5.78 3.94 -26.28
C TYR A 341 6.03 3.44 -27.73
N THR A 342 6.51 4.31 -28.61
CA THR A 342 6.82 3.94 -30.00
C THR A 342 7.91 2.87 -30.07
N GLU A 343 9.01 3.04 -29.33
CA GLU A 343 10.08 2.05 -29.24
C GLU A 343 9.58 0.74 -28.61
N ALA A 344 8.72 0.83 -27.59
CA ALA A 344 8.13 -0.35 -26.96
C ALA A 344 7.29 -1.18 -27.95
N ILE A 345 6.47 -0.50 -28.77
CA ILE A 345 5.70 -1.17 -29.82
C ILE A 345 6.63 -1.89 -30.82
N ASP A 346 7.73 -1.27 -31.22
CA ASP A 346 8.70 -1.88 -32.14
C ASP A 346 9.38 -3.10 -31.50
N VAL A 347 9.78 -3.02 -30.23
CA VAL A 347 10.33 -4.15 -29.45
C VAL A 347 9.32 -5.30 -29.38
N LEU A 348 8.08 -5.01 -28.98
CA LEU A 348 7.03 -6.00 -28.81
C LEU A 348 6.64 -6.66 -30.13
N ARG A 349 6.42 -5.87 -31.20
CA ARG A 349 6.09 -6.36 -32.54
C ARG A 349 7.16 -7.31 -33.06
N ASN A 350 8.44 -6.99 -32.84
CA ASN A 350 9.58 -7.78 -33.29
C ASN A 350 9.94 -8.96 -32.35
N SER A 351 9.30 -9.06 -31.20
CA SER A 351 9.55 -10.10 -30.22
C SER A 351 9.16 -11.50 -30.72
N ASN A 352 9.86 -12.53 -30.20
CA ASN A 352 9.50 -13.92 -30.48
C ASN A 352 8.08 -14.29 -30.04
N PRO A 353 7.59 -13.87 -28.83
CA PRO A 353 6.21 -14.15 -28.41
C PRO A 353 5.19 -13.59 -29.39
N ASN A 354 5.35 -12.36 -29.90
CA ASN A 354 4.43 -11.75 -30.85
C ASN A 354 4.46 -12.49 -32.21
N LYS A 355 5.66 -12.68 -32.78
CA LYS A 355 5.84 -13.37 -34.07
C LYS A 355 5.32 -14.81 -34.08
N LYS A 356 5.45 -15.51 -32.94
CA LYS A 356 4.98 -16.90 -32.75
C LYS A 356 3.54 -16.98 -32.22
N LYS A 357 2.82 -15.86 -32.16
CA LYS A 357 1.44 -15.77 -31.64
C LYS A 357 1.26 -16.37 -30.24
N LYS A 358 2.22 -16.13 -29.36
CA LYS A 358 2.20 -16.61 -27.96
C LYS A 358 1.57 -15.60 -27.02
N PHE A 359 1.55 -14.32 -27.36
CA PHE A 359 0.77 -13.32 -26.65
C PHE A 359 -0.72 -13.56 -26.88
N GLN A 360 -1.51 -13.38 -25.84
CA GLN A 360 -2.98 -13.43 -25.93
C GLN A 360 -3.50 -12.27 -26.77
N TYR A 361 -2.87 -11.09 -26.64
CA TYR A 361 -3.17 -9.87 -27.40
C TYR A 361 -1.97 -9.54 -28.28
N LEU A 362 -2.12 -9.67 -29.60
CA LEU A 362 -1.02 -9.41 -30.53
C LEU A 362 -0.84 -7.90 -30.74
N ILE A 363 0.41 -7.47 -30.81
CA ILE A 363 0.75 -6.09 -31.21
C ILE A 363 0.87 -6.07 -32.74
N GLU A 364 -0.16 -5.56 -33.39
CA GLU A 364 -0.23 -5.49 -34.86
C GLU A 364 0.16 -4.09 -35.36
N GLU A 365 -0.32 -3.05 -34.69
CA GLU A 365 -0.14 -1.65 -35.12
C GLU A 365 0.23 -0.71 -33.96
N TRP A 366 0.65 0.50 -34.30
CA TRP A 366 0.88 1.58 -33.35
C TRP A 366 -0.45 2.10 -32.81
N GLY A 367 -0.52 2.39 -31.52
CA GLY A 367 -1.76 2.82 -30.85
C GLY A 367 -2.46 1.69 -30.08
N ALA A 368 -1.93 0.46 -30.15
CA ALA A 368 -2.46 -0.67 -29.38
C ALA A 368 -2.32 -0.42 -27.87
N ASP A 369 -3.38 -0.74 -27.12
CA ASP A 369 -3.33 -0.72 -25.66
C ASP A 369 -2.49 -1.89 -25.11
N LEU A 370 -1.46 -1.57 -24.31
CA LEU A 370 -0.55 -2.57 -23.76
C LEU A 370 -1.21 -3.32 -22.62
N GLN A 371 -1.14 -4.64 -22.67
CA GLN A 371 -1.65 -5.52 -21.62
C GLN A 371 -0.52 -5.98 -20.70
N SER A 372 -0.85 -6.43 -19.50
CA SER A 372 0.14 -6.89 -18.51
C SER A 372 1.15 -7.92 -19.02
N GLU A 373 0.82 -8.72 -20.04
CA GLU A 373 1.77 -9.65 -20.63
C GLU A 373 2.87 -8.94 -21.43
N HIS A 374 2.54 -7.83 -22.08
CA HIS A 374 3.48 -6.98 -22.81
C HIS A 374 4.43 -6.24 -21.85
N GLU A 375 3.86 -5.64 -20.81
CA GLU A 375 4.60 -4.93 -19.75
C GLU A 375 5.61 -5.88 -19.08
N ARG A 376 5.16 -7.06 -18.67
CA ARG A 376 6.03 -8.06 -18.05
C ARG A 376 7.11 -8.56 -19.00
N TYR A 377 6.80 -8.73 -20.30
CA TYR A 377 7.81 -9.10 -21.28
C TYR A 377 8.92 -8.06 -21.38
N LEU A 378 8.58 -6.76 -21.43
CA LEU A 378 9.57 -5.70 -21.46
C LEU A 378 10.48 -5.73 -20.22
N VAL A 379 9.90 -5.83 -19.03
CA VAL A 379 10.64 -5.81 -17.75
C VAL A 379 11.44 -7.09 -17.50
N GLU A 380 10.81 -8.26 -17.63
CA GLU A 380 11.36 -9.53 -17.14
C GLU A 380 12.22 -10.25 -18.19
N LYS A 381 11.92 -10.06 -19.48
CA LYS A 381 12.55 -10.84 -20.56
C LYS A 381 13.45 -9.99 -21.44
N HIS A 382 13.01 -8.77 -21.82
CA HIS A 382 13.74 -7.97 -22.78
C HIS A 382 14.83 -7.13 -22.10
N PHE A 383 14.47 -6.21 -21.22
CA PHE A 383 15.43 -5.32 -20.58
C PHE A 383 16.04 -5.89 -19.30
N LYS A 384 15.32 -6.75 -18.60
CA LYS A 384 15.70 -7.29 -17.28
C LYS A 384 16.03 -6.18 -16.28
N LYS A 385 15.21 -5.13 -16.30
CA LYS A 385 15.25 -3.93 -15.45
C LYS A 385 13.83 -3.40 -15.28
N PRO A 386 13.53 -2.60 -14.22
CA PRO A 386 12.32 -1.80 -14.21
C PRO A 386 12.29 -0.88 -15.43
N VAL A 387 11.12 -0.61 -15.98
CA VAL A 387 10.95 0.18 -17.21
C VAL A 387 10.04 1.35 -16.92
N ILE A 388 10.41 2.54 -17.38
CA ILE A 388 9.50 3.70 -17.45
C ILE A 388 9.12 3.88 -18.92
N LEU A 389 7.85 3.58 -19.19
CA LEU A 389 7.27 3.81 -20.52
C LEU A 389 6.71 5.23 -20.59
N TYR A 390 7.02 5.97 -21.66
CA TYR A 390 6.56 7.35 -21.78
C TYR A 390 6.13 7.74 -23.21
N ASN A 391 5.47 8.89 -23.35
CA ASN A 391 4.94 9.42 -24.62
C ASN A 391 3.90 8.49 -25.27
N TYR A 392 2.82 8.25 -24.55
CA TYR A 392 1.72 7.41 -25.01
C TYR A 392 0.84 8.07 -26.06
N PRO A 393 0.09 7.29 -26.87
CA PRO A 393 -0.91 7.85 -27.79
C PRO A 393 -1.95 8.70 -27.06
N ALA A 394 -2.24 9.89 -27.57
CA ALA A 394 -3.21 10.80 -26.96
C ALA A 394 -4.64 10.23 -26.90
N ALA A 395 -4.98 9.32 -27.84
CA ALA A 395 -6.31 8.73 -27.93
C ALA A 395 -6.72 7.87 -26.72
N ILE A 396 -5.72 7.30 -26.02
CA ILE A 396 -5.94 6.37 -24.90
C ILE A 396 -5.59 6.97 -23.52
N LYS A 397 -5.33 8.27 -23.44
CA LYS A 397 -4.92 8.94 -22.19
C LYS A 397 -5.84 10.13 -21.86
N SER A 398 -5.84 10.51 -20.58
CA SER A 398 -6.73 11.50 -19.98
C SER A 398 -6.54 12.92 -20.53
N PHE A 399 -7.56 13.76 -20.34
CA PHE A 399 -7.67 15.11 -20.90
C PHE A 399 -6.62 16.11 -20.39
N TYR A 400 -6.14 15.91 -19.17
CA TYR A 400 -5.23 16.82 -18.48
C TYR A 400 -3.76 16.64 -18.89
N MET A 401 -3.44 15.60 -19.64
CA MET A 401 -2.06 15.29 -20.03
C MET A 401 -1.57 16.19 -21.14
N LYS A 402 -0.36 16.75 -21.00
CA LYS A 402 0.25 17.65 -21.97
C LYS A 402 0.52 16.94 -23.30
N GLN A 403 0.03 17.52 -24.40
CA GLN A 403 0.33 17.00 -25.74
C GLN A 403 1.76 17.32 -26.16
N ASN A 404 2.41 16.38 -26.85
CA ASN A 404 3.66 16.61 -27.55
C ASN A 404 3.44 17.38 -28.87
N ASP A 405 4.51 17.98 -29.41
CA ASP A 405 4.45 18.75 -30.64
C ASP A 405 4.15 17.91 -31.90
N ASP A 406 4.22 16.58 -31.78
CA ASP A 406 3.85 15.65 -32.86
C ASP A 406 2.32 15.59 -33.09
N GLY A 407 1.53 16.13 -32.16
CA GLY A 407 0.06 16.13 -32.20
C GLY A 407 -0.57 14.74 -32.05
N LYS A 408 0.19 13.70 -31.76
CA LYS A 408 -0.26 12.29 -31.66
C LYS A 408 -0.07 11.69 -30.29
N THR A 409 0.96 12.14 -29.56
CA THR A 409 1.30 11.61 -28.24
C THR A 409 1.13 12.63 -27.14
N VAL A 410 1.03 12.14 -25.90
CA VAL A 410 1.00 12.95 -24.67
C VAL A 410 2.16 12.59 -23.78
N ARG A 411 2.60 13.53 -22.93
CA ARG A 411 3.68 13.38 -21.96
C ARG A 411 3.22 12.55 -20.74
N ALA A 412 2.69 11.38 -21.03
CA ALA A 412 2.36 10.36 -20.02
C ALA A 412 3.57 9.49 -19.71
N MET A 413 3.59 8.91 -18.52
CA MET A 413 4.54 7.88 -18.11
C MET A 413 3.83 6.79 -17.30
N ASP A 414 4.27 5.53 -17.46
CA ASP A 414 3.90 4.41 -16.61
C ASP A 414 5.18 3.69 -16.16
N VAL A 415 5.31 3.41 -14.87
CA VAL A 415 6.45 2.65 -14.34
C VAL A 415 6.06 1.19 -14.21
N LEU A 416 6.84 0.32 -14.84
CA LEU A 416 6.57 -1.11 -14.94
C LEU A 416 7.54 -1.92 -14.07
N PHE A 417 6.97 -2.81 -13.24
CA PHE A 417 7.70 -3.68 -12.33
C PHE A 417 7.52 -5.18 -12.65
N PRO A 418 8.48 -6.03 -12.23
CA PRO A 418 8.36 -7.47 -12.43
C PRO A 418 7.19 -8.06 -11.61
N GLY A 419 6.45 -8.98 -12.20
CA GLY A 419 5.34 -9.68 -11.56
C GLY A 419 4.04 -8.89 -11.44
N ILE A 420 4.10 -7.55 -11.43
CA ILE A 420 2.92 -6.71 -11.21
C ILE A 420 2.52 -5.88 -12.44
N GLY A 421 3.46 -5.56 -13.34
CA GLY A 421 3.24 -4.63 -14.46
C GLY A 421 3.28 -3.18 -14.00
N GLU A 422 2.36 -2.35 -14.45
CA GLU A 422 2.24 -0.96 -14.05
C GLU A 422 2.08 -0.81 -12.54
N ILE A 423 2.97 -0.04 -11.92
CA ILE A 423 2.96 0.31 -10.48
C ILE A 423 2.65 1.79 -10.25
N ILE A 424 3.12 2.68 -11.13
CA ILE A 424 2.86 4.11 -11.16
C ILE A 424 2.35 4.50 -12.54
N GLY A 425 1.32 5.33 -12.60
CA GLY A 425 0.91 6.09 -13.77
C GLY A 425 1.02 7.58 -13.51
N GLY A 426 1.53 8.36 -14.47
CA GLY A 426 1.72 9.79 -14.30
C GLY A 426 1.82 10.56 -15.60
N SER A 427 1.97 11.88 -15.51
CA SER A 427 2.19 12.73 -16.68
C SER A 427 2.70 14.12 -16.33
N GLN A 428 3.26 14.81 -17.30
CA GLN A 428 3.26 16.27 -17.30
C GLN A 428 1.83 16.75 -17.61
N ARG A 429 1.38 17.78 -16.88
CA ARG A 429 0.02 18.33 -16.99
C ARG A 429 -0.03 19.42 -18.06
N GLU A 430 -1.18 19.61 -18.72
CA GLU A 430 -1.34 20.69 -19.69
C GLU A 430 -1.55 22.03 -18.97
N GLU A 431 -0.62 22.93 -19.12
CA GLU A 431 -0.64 24.28 -18.53
C GLU A 431 -1.33 25.33 -19.40
N ASN A 432 -1.61 25.03 -20.67
CA ASN A 432 -2.26 25.96 -21.60
C ASN A 432 -3.77 25.83 -21.57
N TYR A 433 -4.47 26.93 -21.25
CA TYR A 433 -5.93 26.97 -21.14
C TYR A 433 -6.65 26.53 -22.43
N ASP A 434 -6.25 27.05 -23.59
CA ASP A 434 -6.95 26.75 -24.86
C ASP A 434 -6.77 25.28 -25.28
N LYS A 435 -5.58 24.72 -25.00
CA LYS A 435 -5.29 23.30 -25.28
C LYS A 435 -6.10 22.37 -24.41
N ILE A 436 -6.13 22.59 -23.08
CA ILE A 436 -6.89 21.74 -22.17
C ILE A 436 -8.39 21.86 -22.41
N LEU A 437 -8.92 23.06 -22.66
CA LEU A 437 -10.33 23.29 -22.98
C LEU A 437 -10.73 22.54 -24.26
N ARG A 438 -9.90 22.61 -25.29
CA ARG A 438 -10.11 21.84 -26.52
C ARG A 438 -10.22 20.35 -26.21
N ARG A 439 -9.33 19.82 -25.40
CA ARG A 439 -9.29 18.41 -25.07
C ARG A 439 -10.51 17.97 -24.24
N VAL A 440 -10.97 18.80 -23.31
CA VAL A 440 -12.24 18.60 -22.55
C VAL A 440 -13.43 18.49 -23.52
N ASN A 441 -13.49 19.39 -24.50
CA ASN A 441 -14.58 19.39 -25.49
C ASN A 441 -14.51 18.20 -26.46
N GLU A 442 -13.32 17.82 -26.93
CA GLU A 442 -13.10 16.65 -27.78
C GLU A 442 -13.58 15.35 -27.12
N LEU A 443 -13.37 15.23 -25.81
CA LEU A 443 -13.79 14.06 -25.01
C LEU A 443 -15.23 14.17 -24.49
N GLY A 444 -15.94 15.28 -24.77
CA GLY A 444 -17.34 15.49 -24.35
C GLY A 444 -17.49 15.60 -22.82
N LEU A 445 -16.46 16.04 -22.12
CA LEU A 445 -16.50 16.19 -20.66
C LEU A 445 -17.29 17.43 -20.24
N PRO A 446 -17.92 17.44 -19.05
CA PRO A 446 -18.75 18.54 -18.59
C PRO A 446 -17.91 19.74 -18.12
N GLU A 447 -17.62 20.69 -19.04
CA GLU A 447 -16.84 21.90 -18.74
C GLU A 447 -17.31 22.62 -17.47
N LYS A 448 -18.63 22.67 -17.25
CA LYS A 448 -19.24 23.33 -16.08
C LYS A 448 -18.85 22.69 -14.73
N GLU A 449 -18.45 21.43 -14.73
CA GLU A 449 -17.99 20.74 -13.53
C GLU A 449 -16.49 20.91 -13.31
N LEU A 450 -15.74 21.19 -14.40
CA LEU A 450 -14.30 21.39 -14.43
C LEU A 450 -13.89 22.87 -14.44
N TRP A 451 -14.83 23.82 -14.32
CA TRP A 451 -14.59 25.27 -14.47
C TRP A 451 -13.44 25.78 -13.60
N TRP A 452 -13.41 25.36 -12.34
CA TRP A 452 -12.40 25.75 -11.36
C TRP A 452 -11.01 25.19 -11.68
N TYR A 453 -10.93 23.98 -12.19
CA TYR A 453 -9.71 23.34 -12.64
C TYR A 453 -9.14 24.01 -13.91
N LEU A 454 -10.02 24.31 -14.88
CA LEU A 454 -9.63 25.07 -16.09
C LEU A 454 -9.16 26.48 -15.74
N GLU A 455 -9.77 27.11 -14.74
CA GLU A 455 -9.44 28.48 -14.33
C GLU A 455 -8.01 28.63 -13.78
N LEU A 456 -7.44 27.57 -13.18
CA LEU A 456 -6.03 27.54 -12.77
C LEU A 456 -5.08 27.94 -13.91
N ARG A 457 -5.44 27.62 -15.15
CA ARG A 457 -4.62 27.91 -16.33
C ARG A 457 -4.70 29.38 -16.78
N LYS A 458 -5.59 30.15 -16.19
CA LYS A 458 -5.75 31.59 -16.50
C LYS A 458 -4.92 32.49 -15.60
N PHE A 459 -4.58 32.02 -14.38
CA PHE A 459 -4.00 32.86 -13.34
C PHE A 459 -2.62 32.31 -12.90
N GLY A 460 -1.60 32.57 -13.70
CA GLY A 460 -0.22 32.21 -13.34
C GLY A 460 0.06 30.72 -13.40
N SER A 461 -0.46 30.05 -14.43
CA SER A 461 -0.16 28.64 -14.68
C SER A 461 1.34 28.40 -14.85
N ALA A 462 1.84 27.32 -14.32
CA ALA A 462 3.23 26.88 -14.46
C ALA A 462 3.28 25.48 -15.08
N PRO A 463 4.39 25.09 -15.76
CA PRO A 463 4.66 23.69 -16.03
C PRO A 463 4.59 22.90 -14.73
N HIS A 464 3.92 21.76 -14.74
CA HIS A 464 3.79 20.90 -13.57
C HIS A 464 3.56 19.45 -13.97
N SER A 465 3.90 18.55 -13.09
CA SER A 465 3.85 17.12 -13.31
C SER A 465 3.41 16.40 -12.04
N GLY A 466 2.91 15.19 -12.21
CA GLY A 466 2.55 14.36 -11.08
C GLY A 466 2.35 12.92 -11.48
N PHE A 467 2.18 12.05 -10.48
CA PHE A 467 1.90 10.64 -10.69
C PHE A 467 1.02 10.06 -9.59
N GLY A 468 0.42 8.91 -9.85
CA GLY A 468 -0.35 8.15 -8.88
C GLY A 468 0.28 6.78 -8.62
N LEU A 469 0.46 6.43 -7.34
CA LEU A 469 0.84 5.10 -6.87
C LEU A 469 -0.27 4.52 -6.00
N GLY A 470 -0.87 3.42 -6.45
CA GLY A 470 -1.80 2.66 -5.62
C GLY A 470 -1.09 2.00 -4.44
N PHE A 471 -1.43 2.38 -3.21
CA PHE A 471 -0.74 1.88 -2.02
C PHE A 471 -0.90 0.37 -1.84
N GLU A 472 -2.08 -0.18 -2.10
CA GLU A 472 -2.31 -1.63 -2.03
C GLU A 472 -1.48 -2.39 -3.07
N ARG A 473 -1.28 -1.82 -4.27
CA ARG A 473 -0.44 -2.41 -5.30
C ARG A 473 1.03 -2.42 -4.88
N LEU A 474 1.49 -1.35 -4.22
CA LEU A 474 2.81 -1.33 -3.58
C LEU A 474 2.94 -2.43 -2.52
N ILE A 475 1.96 -2.57 -1.62
CA ILE A 475 2.00 -3.59 -0.56
C ILE A 475 1.96 -5.01 -1.16
N GLN A 476 1.19 -5.24 -2.23
CA GLN A 476 1.27 -6.52 -2.97
C GLN A 476 2.69 -6.81 -3.46
N PHE A 477 3.34 -5.82 -4.05
CA PHE A 477 4.69 -5.96 -4.56
C PHE A 477 5.70 -6.27 -3.45
N VAL A 478 5.65 -5.49 -2.36
CA VAL A 478 6.59 -5.60 -1.22
C VAL A 478 6.37 -6.87 -0.40
N THR A 479 5.13 -7.38 -0.31
CA THR A 479 4.81 -8.57 0.51
C THR A 479 4.72 -9.87 -0.28
N GLY A 480 4.70 -9.80 -1.61
CA GLY A 480 4.51 -10.98 -2.47
C GLY A 480 3.11 -11.59 -2.41
N MET A 481 2.13 -10.88 -1.83
CA MET A 481 0.75 -11.36 -1.81
C MET A 481 0.14 -11.31 -3.21
N THR A 482 -0.49 -12.42 -3.62
CA THR A 482 -1.02 -12.58 -4.98
C THR A 482 -2.37 -11.93 -5.20
N ASN A 483 -3.09 -11.57 -4.14
CA ASN A 483 -4.41 -10.95 -4.23
C ASN A 483 -4.44 -9.65 -3.40
N ILE A 484 -4.85 -8.56 -4.03
CA ILE A 484 -4.92 -7.23 -3.42
C ILE A 484 -5.86 -7.17 -2.19
N ARG A 485 -6.85 -8.08 -2.12
CA ARG A 485 -7.76 -8.22 -0.96
C ARG A 485 -7.06 -8.65 0.32
N ASP A 486 -5.81 -9.12 0.20
CA ASP A 486 -5.01 -9.63 1.33
C ASP A 486 -3.99 -8.62 1.86
N VAL A 487 -3.93 -7.42 1.29
CA VAL A 487 -3.00 -6.36 1.71
C VAL A 487 -3.69 -5.13 2.31
N ILE A 488 -5.01 -5.15 2.40
CA ILE A 488 -5.83 -4.14 3.06
C ILE A 488 -6.58 -4.77 4.25
N PRO A 489 -6.80 -4.05 5.37
CA PRO A 489 -7.45 -4.63 6.56
C PRO A 489 -8.82 -5.25 6.28
N PHE A 490 -9.73 -4.50 5.66
CA PHE A 490 -11.08 -4.93 5.29
C PHE A 490 -11.33 -4.58 3.82
N PRO A 491 -11.19 -5.54 2.90
CA PRO A 491 -11.33 -5.27 1.48
C PRO A 491 -12.78 -4.95 1.09
N ARG A 492 -12.95 -4.00 0.15
CA ARG A 492 -14.24 -3.67 -0.48
C ARG A 492 -14.15 -4.05 -1.96
N PHE A 493 -15.08 -4.89 -2.41
CA PHE A 493 -15.15 -5.36 -3.79
C PHE A 493 -16.59 -5.77 -4.14
N PRO A 494 -16.95 -5.99 -5.42
CA PRO A 494 -18.30 -6.37 -5.79
C PRO A 494 -18.84 -7.55 -4.98
N GLY A 495 -20.00 -7.37 -4.36
CA GLY A 495 -20.67 -8.38 -3.52
C GLY A 495 -20.13 -8.53 -2.09
N ASN A 496 -19.20 -7.65 -1.67
CA ASN A 496 -18.66 -7.70 -0.30
C ASN A 496 -18.46 -6.31 0.31
N ALA A 497 -19.16 -6.08 1.41
CA ALA A 497 -18.99 -4.93 2.30
C ALA A 497 -19.19 -5.38 3.78
N ASP A 498 -18.93 -6.66 4.08
CA ASP A 498 -18.99 -7.21 5.42
C ASP A 498 -17.90 -6.58 6.31
N PHE A 499 -18.22 -6.35 7.57
CA PHE A 499 -17.40 -5.66 8.60
C PHE A 499 -17.42 -4.13 8.50
#